data_71b65eb2719a13a596c3bda6948bb160
#
_entry.id   71b65eb2719a13a596c3bda6948bb160
#
_cell.length_a   1.000
_cell.length_b   1.000
_cell.length_c   1.000
_cell.angle_alpha   90.00
_cell.angle_beta   90.00
_cell.angle_gamma   90.00
#
_symmetry.space_group_name_H-M   'P 1'
#
loop_
_entity.id
_entity.type
_entity.pdbx_description
1 polymer ?
#
loop_
_entity_poly.entity_id
_entity_poly.type
_entity_poly.pdbx_seq_one_letter_code
_entity_poly.pdbx_strand_id
1 'polypeptide(L)'
;MDRTLARIRPYRPSDLGALYRICLLTGDDGQDASTVFHDPRLLGHFFAAPYGLFEPSLAFVAEDADGVGGYIVGALDTRAFAARLDRKWWPYLRTRYPEPPSSLPAGQRTPDQHLAHMIHHPWRIPGELAARYPSHLHINLLPRLQARGYGRQLIQTLTAALRDQGSRGVHLHVSLDNQRAASFYRHVGFIQLPATDTHSHLFGMDLRDSF
;
A
#
# COMPACT_ATOMS: atom_id res chain seq x y z
N MET A 1 -4.78 -11.76 30.47
CA MET A 1 -4.95 -12.47 29.19
C MET A 1 -3.62 -12.38 28.46
N ASP A 2 -3.01 -13.53 28.29
CA ASP A 2 -1.72 -13.63 27.55
C ASP A 2 -2.01 -13.26 26.09
N ARG A 3 -1.62 -12.06 25.69
CA ARG A 3 -1.81 -11.60 24.31
C ARG A 3 -0.76 -12.31 23.47
N THR A 4 -1.16 -13.42 22.86
CA THR A 4 -0.31 -14.19 21.95
C THR A 4 0.40 -13.25 20.99
N LEU A 5 1.74 -13.37 20.91
CA LEU A 5 2.56 -12.57 20.01
C LEU A 5 2.15 -12.85 18.55
N ALA A 6 1.98 -11.81 17.75
CA ALA A 6 1.75 -12.01 16.33
C ALA A 6 3.04 -12.51 15.65
N ARG A 7 2.88 -13.36 14.65
CA ARG A 7 3.96 -13.81 13.77
C ARG A 7 3.84 -13.16 12.40
N ILE A 8 4.98 -12.87 11.78
CA ILE A 8 5.02 -12.46 10.39
C ILE A 8 5.25 -13.71 9.53
N ARG A 9 4.44 -13.86 8.49
CA ARG A 9 4.55 -14.96 7.53
C ARG A 9 4.24 -14.48 6.09
N PRO A 10 4.68 -15.25 5.07
CA PRO A 10 4.23 -15.01 3.71
C PRO A 10 2.70 -15.01 3.59
N TYR A 11 2.20 -14.17 2.71
CA TYR A 11 0.80 -14.14 2.31
C TYR A 11 0.38 -15.47 1.66
N ARG A 12 -0.89 -15.83 1.84
CA ARG A 12 -1.55 -16.95 1.18
C ARG A 12 -2.81 -16.45 0.48
N PRO A 13 -3.27 -17.08 -0.62
CA PRO A 13 -4.50 -16.67 -1.30
C PRO A 13 -5.73 -16.59 -0.37
N SER A 14 -5.79 -17.42 0.67
CA SER A 14 -6.84 -17.38 1.72
C SER A 14 -6.83 -16.09 2.55
N ASP A 15 -5.75 -15.33 2.57
CA ASP A 15 -5.64 -14.07 3.33
C ASP A 15 -6.24 -12.87 2.56
N LEU A 16 -6.62 -13.04 1.29
CA LEU A 16 -7.08 -11.94 0.45
C LEU A 16 -8.25 -11.16 1.09
N GLY A 17 -9.19 -11.86 1.70
CA GLY A 17 -10.30 -11.23 2.43
C GLY A 17 -9.83 -10.37 3.61
N ALA A 18 -8.77 -10.81 4.31
CA ALA A 18 -8.19 -10.04 5.41
C ALA A 18 -7.47 -8.77 4.88
N LEU A 19 -6.80 -8.84 3.73
CA LEU A 19 -6.18 -7.67 3.11
C LEU A 19 -7.23 -6.59 2.80
N TYR A 20 -8.36 -6.96 2.19
CA TYR A 20 -9.47 -6.04 1.93
C TYR A 20 -10.00 -5.41 3.21
N ARG A 21 -10.29 -6.23 4.22
CA ARG A 21 -10.82 -5.77 5.51
C ARG A 21 -9.86 -4.82 6.22
N ILE A 22 -8.58 -5.16 6.30
CA ILE A 22 -7.58 -4.33 6.97
C ILE A 22 -7.39 -3.02 6.20
N CYS A 23 -7.33 -3.06 4.87
CA CYS A 23 -7.21 -1.88 4.02
C CYS A 23 -8.35 -0.89 4.31
N LEU A 24 -9.59 -1.35 4.41
CA LEU A 24 -10.74 -0.51 4.76
C LEU A 24 -10.65 0.03 6.19
N LEU A 25 -10.39 -0.84 7.17
CA LEU A 25 -10.35 -0.47 8.60
C LEU A 25 -9.14 0.41 8.99
N THR A 26 -8.30 0.76 8.04
CA THR A 26 -7.14 1.64 8.23
C THR A 26 -6.97 2.63 7.08
N GLY A 27 -7.97 2.78 6.22
CA GLY A 27 -7.88 3.49 4.96
C GLY A 27 -8.06 5.01 5.06
N ASP A 28 -8.48 5.52 6.22
CA ASP A 28 -8.61 6.94 6.51
C ASP A 28 -7.46 7.39 7.42
N ASP A 29 -6.28 7.62 6.81
CA ASP A 29 -5.04 7.99 7.51
C ASP A 29 -4.71 7.11 8.72
N GLY A 30 -4.99 5.81 8.59
CA GLY A 30 -4.81 4.80 9.63
C GLY A 30 -6.01 4.60 10.53
N GLN A 31 -7.12 5.29 10.27
CA GLN A 31 -8.42 5.11 10.93
C GLN A 31 -9.37 4.30 10.04
N ASP A 32 -10.51 3.91 10.63
CA ASP A 32 -11.55 3.14 9.95
C ASP A 32 -12.25 4.00 8.88
N ALA A 33 -12.13 3.59 7.61
CA ALA A 33 -12.75 4.24 6.46
C ALA A 33 -14.12 3.63 6.07
N SER A 34 -14.70 2.76 6.87
CA SER A 34 -15.97 2.09 6.51
C SER A 34 -17.17 3.04 6.41
N THR A 35 -17.09 4.22 7.03
CA THR A 35 -18.10 5.28 6.88
C THR A 35 -17.76 6.26 5.76
N VAL A 36 -16.56 6.21 5.21
CA VAL A 36 -16.05 7.10 4.17
C VAL A 36 -16.34 6.56 2.78
N PHE A 37 -16.23 5.24 2.59
CA PHE A 37 -16.43 4.56 1.30
C PHE A 37 -17.72 3.74 1.29
N HIS A 38 -18.51 3.90 0.23
CA HIS A 38 -19.73 3.13 0.02
C HIS A 38 -19.43 1.68 -0.40
N ASP A 39 -18.43 1.47 -1.28
CA ASP A 39 -17.99 0.13 -1.61
C ASP A 39 -16.83 -0.27 -0.70
N PRO A 40 -17.02 -1.21 0.24
CA PRO A 40 -16.00 -1.63 1.19
C PRO A 40 -14.79 -2.33 0.54
N ARG A 41 -14.86 -2.64 -0.75
CA ARG A 41 -13.77 -3.28 -1.50
C ARG A 41 -12.92 -2.29 -2.28
N LEU A 42 -13.42 -1.09 -2.52
CA LEU A 42 -12.79 -0.15 -3.46
C LEU A 42 -11.35 0.19 -3.08
N LEU A 43 -11.09 0.53 -1.81
CA LEU A 43 -9.72 0.75 -1.31
C LEU A 43 -8.82 -0.47 -1.54
N GLY A 44 -9.31 -1.65 -1.17
CA GLY A 44 -8.55 -2.89 -1.32
C GLY A 44 -8.28 -3.26 -2.78
N HIS A 45 -9.16 -2.91 -3.71
CA HIS A 45 -8.90 -3.06 -5.16
C HIS A 45 -7.74 -2.20 -5.64
N PHE A 46 -7.46 -1.09 -4.98
CA PHE A 46 -6.39 -0.19 -5.35
C PHE A 46 -5.08 -0.49 -4.61
N PHE A 47 -5.14 -0.65 -3.28
CA PHE A 47 -3.97 -0.62 -2.41
C PHE A 47 -3.54 -1.97 -1.82
N ALA A 48 -4.27 -3.06 -2.05
CA ALA A 48 -3.98 -4.34 -1.40
C ALA A 48 -4.07 -5.56 -2.31
N ALA A 49 -5.23 -5.82 -2.91
CA ALA A 49 -5.52 -7.04 -3.65
C ALA A 49 -4.60 -7.29 -4.86
N PRO A 50 -4.28 -6.30 -5.71
CA PRO A 50 -3.46 -6.56 -6.88
C PRO A 50 -2.05 -7.05 -6.52
N TYR A 51 -1.51 -6.65 -5.38
CA TYR A 51 -0.19 -7.11 -4.92
C TYR A 51 -0.24 -8.58 -4.51
N GLY A 52 -1.23 -9.00 -3.72
CA GLY A 52 -1.42 -10.41 -3.36
C GLY A 52 -1.65 -11.32 -4.56
N LEU A 53 -2.23 -10.78 -5.64
CA LEU A 53 -2.52 -11.53 -6.87
C LEU A 53 -1.34 -11.55 -7.85
N PHE A 54 -0.58 -10.48 -7.97
CA PHE A 54 0.43 -10.34 -9.02
C PHE A 54 1.87 -10.36 -8.50
N GLU A 55 2.09 -10.10 -7.20
CA GLU A 55 3.40 -10.09 -6.54
C GLU A 55 3.34 -10.85 -5.18
N PRO A 56 2.79 -12.09 -5.12
CA PRO A 56 2.58 -12.80 -3.84
C PRO A 56 3.87 -13.07 -3.06
N SER A 57 5.01 -13.14 -3.72
CA SER A 57 6.34 -13.30 -3.10
C SER A 57 6.79 -12.05 -2.33
N LEU A 58 6.16 -10.89 -2.59
CA LEU A 58 6.40 -9.61 -1.94
C LEU A 58 5.21 -9.18 -1.08
N ALA A 59 4.41 -10.15 -0.62
CA ALA A 59 3.27 -9.94 0.27
C ALA A 59 3.45 -10.74 1.56
N PHE A 60 3.34 -10.08 2.71
CA PHE A 60 3.48 -10.68 4.04
C PHE A 60 2.37 -10.21 4.95
N VAL A 61 1.99 -11.04 5.92
CA VAL A 61 0.95 -10.75 6.90
C VAL A 61 1.47 -10.90 8.32
N ALA A 62 0.91 -10.11 9.23
CA ALA A 62 1.07 -10.27 10.67
C ALA A 62 -0.20 -10.93 11.23
N GLU A 63 -0.05 -12.12 11.81
CA GLU A 63 -1.13 -12.99 12.29
C GLU A 63 -0.97 -13.25 13.78
N ASP A 64 -2.01 -13.00 14.55
CA ASP A 64 -2.11 -13.33 15.98
C ASP A 64 -3.24 -14.37 16.24
N ALA A 65 -3.64 -14.58 17.48
CA ALA A 65 -4.72 -15.51 17.83
C ALA A 65 -6.09 -15.11 17.23
N ASP A 66 -6.28 -13.81 16.96
CA ASP A 66 -7.51 -13.28 16.34
C ASP A 66 -7.40 -13.27 14.79
N GLY A 67 -6.38 -13.92 14.23
CA GLY A 67 -6.11 -14.02 12.81
C GLY A 67 -5.27 -12.88 12.23
N VAL A 68 -5.31 -12.70 10.91
CA VAL A 68 -4.54 -11.66 10.23
C VAL A 68 -5.00 -10.27 10.64
N GLY A 69 -4.10 -9.49 11.24
CA GLY A 69 -4.35 -8.15 11.74
C GLY A 69 -3.45 -7.07 11.12
N GLY A 70 -2.55 -7.45 10.23
CA GLY A 70 -1.71 -6.52 9.47
C GLY A 70 -1.16 -7.15 8.22
N TYR A 71 -0.75 -6.34 7.28
CA TYR A 71 -0.05 -6.77 6.07
C TYR A 71 0.97 -5.74 5.61
N ILE A 72 1.94 -6.21 4.84
CA ILE A 72 2.77 -5.41 3.95
C ILE A 72 2.74 -6.05 2.57
N VAL A 73 2.63 -5.24 1.54
CA VAL A 73 2.66 -5.67 0.15
C VAL A 73 3.58 -4.75 -0.64
N GLY A 74 4.26 -5.29 -1.62
CA GLY A 74 5.15 -4.51 -2.48
C GLY A 74 5.10 -4.96 -3.93
N ALA A 75 5.64 -4.12 -4.80
CA ALA A 75 5.94 -4.46 -6.18
C ALA A 75 7.45 -4.29 -6.42
N LEU A 76 8.07 -5.27 -7.09
CA LEU A 76 9.51 -5.25 -7.38
C LEU A 76 9.88 -4.10 -8.33
N ASP A 77 9.10 -3.92 -9.38
CA ASP A 77 9.25 -2.84 -10.35
C ASP A 77 7.89 -2.16 -10.57
N THR A 78 7.80 -0.90 -10.14
CA THR A 78 6.57 -0.09 -10.21
C THR A 78 6.03 0.05 -11.63
N ARG A 79 6.92 0.18 -12.65
CA ARG A 79 6.51 0.33 -14.05
C ARG A 79 5.97 -0.98 -14.61
N ALA A 80 6.66 -2.08 -14.36
CA ALA A 80 6.22 -3.41 -14.79
C ALA A 80 4.91 -3.80 -14.12
N PHE A 81 4.75 -3.48 -12.83
CA PHE A 81 3.52 -3.70 -12.09
C PHE A 81 2.37 -2.86 -12.66
N ALA A 82 2.58 -1.55 -12.89
CA ALA A 82 1.58 -0.68 -13.51
C ALA A 82 1.15 -1.19 -14.89
N ALA A 83 2.10 -1.61 -15.74
CA ALA A 83 1.79 -2.19 -17.04
C ALA A 83 0.99 -3.51 -16.94
N ARG A 84 1.21 -4.30 -15.88
CA ARG A 84 0.41 -5.51 -15.60
C ARG A 84 -1.02 -5.16 -15.19
N LEU A 85 -1.18 -4.14 -14.33
CA LEU A 85 -2.49 -3.65 -13.93
C LEU A 85 -3.29 -3.08 -15.11
N ASP A 86 -2.64 -2.36 -16.03
CA ASP A 86 -3.28 -1.84 -17.25
C ASP A 86 -3.88 -2.94 -18.11
N ARG A 87 -3.20 -4.08 -18.19
CA ARG A 87 -3.65 -5.20 -19.04
C ARG A 87 -4.65 -6.13 -18.36
N LYS A 88 -4.54 -6.34 -17.02
CA LYS A 88 -5.21 -7.46 -16.34
C LYS A 88 -6.14 -7.05 -15.21
N TRP A 89 -6.05 -5.80 -14.72
CA TRP A 89 -6.74 -5.38 -13.50
C TRP A 89 -7.70 -4.21 -13.74
N TRP A 90 -7.19 -3.10 -14.24
CA TRP A 90 -8.01 -1.91 -14.50
C TRP A 90 -9.14 -2.13 -15.50
N PRO A 91 -8.99 -2.88 -16.61
CA PRO A 91 -10.11 -3.10 -17.54
C PRO A 91 -11.35 -3.69 -16.87
N TYR A 92 -11.17 -4.67 -15.98
CA TYR A 92 -12.27 -5.25 -15.20
C TYR A 92 -12.87 -4.24 -14.21
N LEU A 93 -12.04 -3.50 -13.49
CA LEU A 93 -12.53 -2.51 -12.52
C LEU A 93 -13.24 -1.33 -13.18
N ARG A 94 -12.81 -0.90 -14.35
CA ARG A 94 -13.48 0.16 -15.13
C ARG A 94 -14.92 -0.19 -15.52
N THR A 95 -15.23 -1.46 -15.73
CA THR A 95 -16.62 -1.88 -15.96
C THR A 95 -17.47 -1.83 -14.69
N ARG A 96 -16.85 -1.97 -13.54
CA ARG A 96 -17.52 -1.97 -12.23
C ARG A 96 -17.63 -0.57 -11.62
N TYR A 97 -16.63 0.26 -11.84
CA TYR A 97 -16.53 1.63 -11.32
C TYR A 97 -16.49 2.62 -12.48
N PRO A 98 -17.64 3.13 -12.93
CA PRO A 98 -17.71 4.10 -14.01
C PRO A 98 -16.90 5.35 -13.68
N GLU A 99 -16.30 5.94 -14.71
CA GLU A 99 -15.59 7.21 -14.56
C GLU A 99 -16.56 8.32 -14.16
N PRO A 100 -16.23 9.13 -13.12
CA PRO A 100 -17.04 10.29 -12.80
C PRO A 100 -17.12 11.27 -13.98
N PRO A 101 -18.24 11.99 -14.14
CA PRO A 101 -18.38 12.96 -15.23
C PRO A 101 -17.24 13.98 -15.24
N SER A 102 -16.71 14.29 -16.40
CA SER A 102 -15.62 15.28 -16.56
C SER A 102 -16.02 16.70 -16.10
N SER A 103 -17.31 16.98 -16.08
CA SER A 103 -17.88 18.23 -15.54
C SER A 103 -17.85 18.33 -14.00
N LEU A 104 -17.59 17.19 -13.30
CA LEU A 104 -17.51 17.18 -11.85
C LEU A 104 -16.09 17.53 -11.38
N PRO A 105 -15.88 18.72 -10.75
CA PRO A 105 -14.57 19.12 -10.25
C PRO A 105 -14.00 18.12 -9.23
N ALA A 106 -12.68 17.96 -9.19
CA ALA A 106 -12.01 17.03 -8.30
C ALA A 106 -12.40 17.23 -6.82
N GLY A 107 -12.50 18.48 -6.36
CA GLY A 107 -12.87 18.80 -4.97
C GLY A 107 -14.36 18.57 -4.62
N GLN A 108 -15.19 18.18 -5.60
CA GLN A 108 -16.62 17.84 -5.38
C GLN A 108 -16.88 16.34 -5.52
N ARG A 109 -15.86 15.55 -5.86
CA ARG A 109 -15.98 14.09 -5.96
C ARG A 109 -16.10 13.47 -4.58
N THR A 110 -17.01 12.49 -4.44
CA THR A 110 -16.99 11.63 -3.26
C THR A 110 -15.69 10.81 -3.22
N PRO A 111 -15.30 10.25 -2.06
CA PRO A 111 -14.13 9.37 -1.96
C PRO A 111 -14.16 8.21 -2.98
N ASP A 112 -15.32 7.55 -3.15
CA ASP A 112 -15.50 6.49 -4.16
C ASP A 112 -15.28 7.01 -5.58
N GLN A 113 -15.82 8.19 -5.91
CA GLN A 113 -15.64 8.81 -7.23
C GLN A 113 -14.18 9.22 -7.47
N HIS A 114 -13.46 9.64 -6.41
CA HIS A 114 -12.05 9.96 -6.52
C HIS A 114 -11.23 8.70 -6.89
N LEU A 115 -11.44 7.58 -6.19
CA LEU A 115 -10.78 6.32 -6.51
C LEU A 115 -11.22 5.76 -7.87
N ALA A 116 -12.51 5.87 -8.23
CA ALA A 116 -12.97 5.49 -9.57
C ALA A 116 -12.23 6.27 -10.66
N HIS A 117 -12.06 7.58 -10.49
CA HIS A 117 -11.26 8.39 -11.41
C HIS A 117 -9.81 7.90 -11.50
N MET A 118 -9.17 7.56 -10.37
CA MET A 118 -7.81 7.02 -10.36
C MET A 118 -7.70 5.66 -11.07
N ILE A 119 -8.75 4.82 -11.07
CA ILE A 119 -8.80 3.56 -11.83
C ILE A 119 -8.78 3.85 -13.35
N HIS A 120 -9.43 4.93 -13.79
CA HIS A 120 -9.42 5.36 -15.18
C HIS A 120 -8.14 6.11 -15.57
N HIS A 121 -7.55 6.85 -14.63
CA HIS A 121 -6.34 7.67 -14.80
C HIS A 121 -5.26 7.32 -13.76
N PRO A 122 -4.72 6.09 -13.81
CA PRO A 122 -3.76 5.66 -12.79
C PRO A 122 -2.47 6.48 -12.86
N TRP A 123 -1.98 6.85 -11.69
CA TRP A 123 -0.71 7.56 -11.54
C TRP A 123 0.46 6.79 -12.15
N ARG A 124 1.45 7.53 -12.65
CA ARG A 124 2.67 6.97 -13.25
C ARG A 124 3.90 7.48 -12.52
N ILE A 125 4.80 6.55 -12.20
CA ILE A 125 6.05 6.90 -11.53
C ILE A 125 6.94 7.75 -12.44
N PRO A 126 7.48 8.89 -11.97
CA PRO A 126 8.49 9.66 -12.70
C PRO A 126 9.75 8.85 -13.00
N GLY A 127 10.40 9.16 -14.11
CA GLY A 127 11.56 8.41 -14.60
C GLY A 127 12.72 8.32 -13.63
N GLU A 128 13.08 9.45 -13.04
CA GLU A 128 14.19 9.56 -12.08
C GLU A 128 13.89 8.81 -10.77
N LEU A 129 12.65 8.89 -10.30
CA LEU A 129 12.22 8.15 -9.11
C LEU A 129 12.31 6.64 -9.34
N ALA A 130 11.78 6.15 -10.48
CA ALA A 130 11.85 4.74 -10.84
C ALA A 130 13.29 4.23 -11.01
N ALA A 131 14.20 5.08 -11.51
CA ALA A 131 15.61 4.70 -11.68
C ALA A 131 16.31 4.46 -10.33
N ARG A 132 15.98 5.23 -9.29
CA ARG A 132 16.61 5.14 -7.99
C ARG A 132 15.86 4.24 -7.02
N TYR A 133 14.52 4.29 -7.04
CA TYR A 133 13.63 3.55 -6.16
C TYR A 133 12.58 2.78 -6.98
N PRO A 134 12.99 1.70 -7.68
CA PRO A 134 12.11 0.99 -8.62
C PRO A 134 10.92 0.32 -7.95
N SER A 135 11.08 -0.13 -6.69
CA SER A 135 10.03 -0.82 -5.94
C SER A 135 9.15 0.16 -5.17
N HIS A 136 7.92 -0.26 -4.85
CA HIS A 136 7.04 0.47 -3.93
C HIS A 136 6.30 -0.49 -2.99
N LEU A 137 5.70 0.07 -1.93
CA LEU A 137 5.00 -0.71 -0.92
C LEU A 137 3.75 -0.03 -0.37
N HIS A 138 2.86 -0.86 0.22
CA HIS A 138 1.81 -0.45 1.15
C HIS A 138 1.87 -1.32 2.40
N ILE A 139 1.62 -0.72 3.57
CA ILE A 139 1.59 -1.39 4.87
C ILE A 139 0.43 -0.89 5.70
N ASN A 140 -0.35 -1.82 6.26
CA ASN A 140 -1.49 -1.51 7.11
C ASN A 140 -1.53 -2.47 8.30
N LEU A 141 -1.78 -1.94 9.51
CA LEU A 141 -1.94 -2.70 10.74
C LEU A 141 -3.18 -2.23 11.50
N LEU A 142 -4.00 -3.17 11.92
CA LEU A 142 -5.09 -2.89 12.86
C LEU A 142 -4.54 -2.38 14.20
N PRO A 143 -5.31 -1.55 14.93
CA PRO A 143 -4.87 -0.94 16.20
C PRO A 143 -4.26 -1.93 17.19
N ARG A 144 -4.79 -3.18 17.26
CA ARG A 144 -4.29 -4.21 18.17
C ARG A 144 -2.84 -4.65 17.92
N LEU A 145 -2.31 -4.41 16.72
CA LEU A 145 -0.92 -4.73 16.35
C LEU A 145 -0.01 -3.49 16.25
N GLN A 146 -0.57 -2.29 16.36
CA GLN A 146 0.20 -1.05 16.31
C GLN A 146 1.02 -0.84 17.59
N ALA A 147 2.09 -0.01 17.52
CA ALA A 147 2.98 0.33 18.62
C ALA A 147 3.63 -0.87 19.35
N ARG A 148 3.71 -2.05 18.68
CA ARG A 148 4.26 -3.30 19.21
C ARG A 148 5.46 -3.83 18.41
N GLY A 149 6.03 -3.00 17.52
CA GLY A 149 7.18 -3.37 16.69
C GLY A 149 6.86 -4.11 15.39
N TYR A 150 5.61 -4.56 15.17
CA TYR A 150 5.26 -5.34 13.98
C TYR A 150 5.38 -4.55 12.68
N GLY A 151 5.13 -3.24 12.68
CA GLY A 151 5.35 -2.40 11.51
C GLY A 151 6.81 -2.41 11.05
N ARG A 152 7.76 -2.28 12.00
CA ARG A 152 9.19 -2.38 11.71
C ARG A 152 9.56 -3.76 11.16
N GLN A 153 9.07 -4.83 11.79
CA GLN A 153 9.35 -6.20 11.34
C GLN A 153 8.81 -6.46 9.93
N LEU A 154 7.60 -5.98 9.60
CA LEU A 154 7.04 -6.09 8.25
C LEU A 154 7.89 -5.32 7.22
N ILE A 155 8.33 -4.09 7.53
CA ILE A 155 9.24 -3.33 6.66
C ILE A 155 10.54 -4.11 6.44
N GLN A 156 11.16 -4.62 7.49
CA GLN A 156 12.41 -5.40 7.40
C GLN A 156 12.22 -6.66 6.54
N THR A 157 11.10 -7.37 6.72
CA THR A 157 10.79 -8.58 5.94
C THR A 157 10.64 -8.26 4.46
N LEU A 158 9.89 -7.22 4.10
CA LEU A 158 9.70 -6.86 2.70
C LEU A 158 10.99 -6.31 2.08
N THR A 159 11.72 -5.45 2.79
CA THR A 159 12.97 -4.87 2.25
C THR A 159 14.05 -5.93 2.04
N ALA A 160 14.12 -6.95 2.90
CA ALA A 160 14.97 -8.12 2.68
C ALA A 160 14.55 -8.86 1.39
N ALA A 161 13.26 -9.19 1.25
CA ALA A 161 12.76 -9.88 0.06
C ALA A 161 12.97 -9.07 -1.24
N LEU A 162 12.87 -7.74 -1.18
CA LEU A 162 13.16 -6.86 -2.32
C LEU A 162 14.66 -6.87 -2.69
N ARG A 163 15.56 -6.85 -1.70
CA ARG A 163 17.02 -6.98 -1.92
C ARG A 163 17.36 -8.32 -2.55
N ASP A 164 16.81 -9.41 -2.03
CA ASP A 164 17.03 -10.76 -2.54
C ASP A 164 16.60 -10.90 -4.00
N GLN A 165 15.60 -10.11 -4.43
CA GLN A 165 15.15 -10.02 -5.82
C GLN A 165 15.86 -8.93 -6.63
N GLY A 166 16.91 -8.29 -6.09
CA GLY A 166 17.77 -7.35 -6.80
C GLY A 166 17.24 -5.91 -6.87
N SER A 167 16.24 -5.55 -6.08
CA SER A 167 15.81 -4.14 -6.00
C SER A 167 16.87 -3.28 -5.35
N ARG A 168 17.15 -2.13 -5.96
CA ARG A 168 18.10 -1.14 -5.43
C ARG A 168 17.49 -0.09 -4.52
N GLY A 169 16.15 0.01 -4.48
CA GLY A 169 15.49 0.99 -3.63
C GLY A 169 13.98 0.85 -3.67
N VAL A 170 13.32 1.30 -2.61
CA VAL A 170 11.86 1.26 -2.46
C VAL A 170 11.34 2.65 -2.10
N HIS A 171 10.19 3.03 -2.65
CA HIS A 171 9.50 4.28 -2.33
C HIS A 171 8.07 4.01 -1.85
N LEU A 172 7.49 5.03 -1.24
CA LEU A 172 6.08 5.03 -0.83
C LEU A 172 5.55 6.47 -0.74
N HIS A 173 4.25 6.61 -0.81
CA HIS A 173 3.53 7.85 -0.60
C HIS A 173 2.74 7.80 0.71
N VAL A 174 2.68 8.93 1.42
CA VAL A 174 1.93 9.10 2.67
C VAL A 174 1.13 10.40 2.56
N SER A 175 -0.17 10.38 2.89
CA SER A 175 -0.99 11.59 2.99
C SER A 175 -0.29 12.66 3.83
N LEU A 176 -0.41 13.93 3.43
CA LEU A 176 0.13 15.06 4.19
C LEU A 176 -0.45 15.13 5.61
N ASP A 177 -1.68 14.64 5.80
CA ASP A 177 -2.38 14.66 7.08
C ASP A 177 -1.93 13.52 8.00
N ASN A 178 -1.32 12.45 7.46
CA ASN A 178 -0.86 11.30 8.24
C ASN A 178 0.55 11.48 8.83
N GLN A 179 0.70 12.45 9.72
CA GLN A 179 1.98 12.79 10.37
C GLN A 179 2.55 11.62 11.20
N ARG A 180 1.66 10.76 11.73
CA ARG A 180 2.06 9.56 12.47
C ARG A 180 2.80 8.58 11.55
N ALA A 181 2.26 8.31 10.37
CA ALA A 181 2.93 7.44 9.40
C ALA A 181 4.23 8.06 8.89
N ALA A 182 4.25 9.37 8.61
CA ALA A 182 5.46 10.06 8.19
C ALA A 182 6.59 9.95 9.23
N SER A 183 6.28 10.12 10.53
CA SER A 183 7.22 9.91 11.63
C SER A 183 7.71 8.46 11.70
N PHE A 184 6.79 7.49 11.56
CA PHE A 184 7.14 6.07 11.57
C PHE A 184 8.12 5.73 10.43
N TYR A 185 7.90 6.18 9.20
CA TYR A 185 8.79 5.89 8.09
C TYR A 185 10.19 6.46 8.29
N ARG A 186 10.32 7.70 8.80
CA ARG A 186 11.63 8.25 9.18
C ARG A 186 12.32 7.39 10.23
N HIS A 187 11.58 6.93 11.24
CA HIS A 187 12.12 6.10 12.32
C HIS A 187 12.60 4.71 11.85
N VAL A 188 12.01 4.17 10.77
CA VAL A 188 12.43 2.87 10.21
C VAL A 188 13.41 3.01 9.05
N GLY A 189 13.97 4.22 8.80
CA GLY A 189 15.09 4.44 7.91
C GLY A 189 14.74 4.99 6.52
N PHE A 190 13.49 5.37 6.28
CA PHE A 190 13.16 6.10 5.03
C PHE A 190 13.55 7.56 5.13
N ILE A 191 14.02 8.12 4.03
CA ILE A 191 14.26 9.55 3.86
C ILE A 191 13.10 10.18 3.09
N GLN A 192 12.74 11.40 3.46
CA GLN A 192 11.76 12.17 2.71
C GLN A 192 12.43 12.70 1.44
N LEU A 193 11.76 12.47 0.31
CA LEU A 193 12.19 12.92 -1.02
C LEU A 193 11.40 14.18 -1.44
N PRO A 194 11.88 14.91 -2.46
CA PRO A 194 11.07 15.96 -3.08
C PRO A 194 9.71 15.43 -3.51
N ALA A 195 8.66 16.20 -3.23
CA ALA A 195 7.29 15.82 -3.56
C ALA A 195 7.11 15.71 -5.08
N THR A 196 6.36 14.71 -5.52
CA THR A 196 5.94 14.52 -6.91
C THR A 196 4.50 14.97 -7.16
N ASP A 197 3.78 15.30 -6.09
CA ASP A 197 2.41 15.81 -6.08
C ASP A 197 2.20 16.76 -4.90
N THR A 198 1.03 17.37 -4.81
CA THR A 198 0.66 18.34 -3.76
C THR A 198 -0.16 17.72 -2.62
N HIS A 199 -0.34 16.40 -2.60
CA HIS A 199 -1.25 15.73 -1.67
C HIS A 199 -0.55 14.70 -0.78
N SER A 200 0.72 14.38 -1.08
CA SER A 200 1.44 13.35 -0.33
C SER A 200 2.90 13.71 -0.05
N HIS A 201 3.40 13.18 1.05
CA HIS A 201 4.84 13.06 1.30
C HIS A 201 5.36 11.86 0.50
N LEU A 202 6.46 12.02 -0.22
CA LEU A 202 7.19 10.95 -0.84
C LEU A 202 8.36 10.53 0.05
N PHE A 203 8.50 9.22 0.27
CA PHE A 203 9.61 8.63 1.02
C PHE A 203 10.34 7.60 0.17
N GLY A 204 11.66 7.48 0.37
CA GLY A 204 12.50 6.47 -0.28
C GLY A 204 13.48 5.83 0.69
N MET A 205 13.84 4.58 0.43
CA MET A 205 14.90 3.85 1.12
C MET A 205 15.82 3.22 0.09
N ASP A 206 17.13 3.49 0.18
CA ASP A 206 18.14 2.80 -0.61
C ASP A 206 18.31 1.38 -0.05
N LEU A 207 18.28 0.39 -0.92
CA LEU A 207 18.40 -1.02 -0.55
C LEU A 207 19.79 -1.61 -0.87
N ARG A 208 20.69 -0.84 -1.48
CA ARG A 208 22.04 -1.29 -1.84
C ARG A 208 22.99 -1.30 -0.63
N ASP A 209 22.79 -0.39 0.31
CA ASP A 209 23.58 -0.30 1.51
C ASP A 209 23.11 -1.39 2.49
N SER A 210 23.87 -2.47 2.58
CA SER A 210 23.71 -3.47 3.62
C SER A 210 24.41 -2.92 4.89
N PHE A 211 23.66 -2.86 5.97
CA PHE A 211 24.26 -2.71 7.30
C PHE A 211 24.88 -4.02 7.73
#